data_a149d55f2a2f2de0852a050778b699a2
#
_entry.id   a149d55f2a2f2de0852a050778b699a2
#
_cell.length_a   1.000
_cell.length_b   1.000
_cell.length_c   1.000
_cell.angle_alpha   90.00
_cell.angle_beta   90.00
_cell.angle_gamma   90.00
#
_symmetry.space_group_name_H-M   'P 1'
#
loop_
_entity.id
_entity.type
_entity.pdbx_description
1 polymer ?
#
loop_
_entity_poly.entity_id
_entity_poly.type
_entity_poly.pdbx_seq_one_letter_code
_entity_poly.pdbx_strand_id
1 'polypeptide(L)'
;IPGMPFGLQWFPIPWIDGSSEEEAERGLLAAAADLDAFLDALMVDEDLLPEQVVLFGFSQGTMMALHVAPRREDEVAGVVGFSGRLLRPDLLADEAQSRPPVLLVHGDGDDVVPAQSMPETAEALQEAGWKDVYAHVMKGTGHGIDPDGLSVALAFMRDKLGL
;
A
#
# COMPACT_ATOMS: atom_id res chain seq x y z
N ILE A 1 9.61 -15.75 -6.21
CA ILE A 1 9.95 -15.64 -4.78
C ILE A 1 10.79 -16.85 -4.42
N PRO A 2 12.00 -16.69 -3.81
CA PRO A 2 12.84 -17.82 -3.40
C PRO A 2 12.06 -18.82 -2.55
N GLY A 3 12.12 -20.12 -2.91
CA GLY A 3 11.37 -21.17 -2.23
C GLY A 3 9.88 -21.31 -2.60
N MET A 4 9.37 -20.41 -3.42
CA MET A 4 7.99 -20.44 -3.95
C MET A 4 8.02 -20.38 -5.48
N PRO A 5 8.14 -21.51 -6.19
CA PRO A 5 8.38 -21.54 -7.64
C PRO A 5 7.24 -20.92 -8.48
N PHE A 6 6.05 -20.72 -7.89
CA PHE A 6 4.90 -20.06 -8.51
C PHE A 6 4.56 -18.71 -7.86
N GLY A 7 5.40 -18.25 -6.90
CA GLY A 7 5.20 -16.95 -6.25
C GLY A 7 5.66 -15.82 -7.17
N LEU A 8 4.80 -14.81 -7.33
CA LEU A 8 5.12 -13.57 -8.03
C LEU A 8 5.49 -12.49 -7.01
N GLN A 9 6.33 -11.56 -7.42
CA GLN A 9 6.68 -10.38 -6.63
C GLN A 9 6.68 -9.15 -7.56
N TRP A 10 6.36 -7.98 -7.01
CA TRP A 10 6.38 -6.73 -7.74
C TRP A 10 7.81 -6.26 -8.02
N PHE A 11 8.68 -6.38 -7.03
CA PHE A 11 10.09 -5.97 -7.09
C PHE A 11 10.93 -6.84 -6.16
N PRO A 12 12.26 -6.91 -6.36
CA PRO A 12 13.17 -7.63 -5.47
C PRO A 12 13.13 -7.08 -4.04
N ILE A 13 13.22 -7.98 -3.05
CA ILE A 13 13.23 -7.61 -1.62
C ILE A 13 14.55 -8.09 -1.00
N PRO A 14 15.53 -7.20 -0.74
CA PRO A 14 16.88 -7.55 -0.32
C PRO A 14 16.96 -8.50 0.87
N TRP A 15 16.16 -8.28 1.89
CA TRP A 15 16.15 -9.13 3.10
C TRP A 15 15.46 -10.49 2.93
N ILE A 16 14.82 -10.73 1.78
CA ILE A 16 14.17 -12.02 1.44
C ILE A 16 14.95 -12.77 0.37
N ASP A 17 15.35 -12.10 -0.71
CA ASP A 17 15.91 -12.72 -1.89
C ASP A 17 17.42 -12.48 -2.09
N GLY A 18 18.02 -11.63 -1.23
CA GLY A 18 19.45 -11.30 -1.27
C GLY A 18 19.84 -10.35 -2.41
N SER A 19 18.87 -9.72 -3.08
CA SER A 19 19.12 -8.69 -4.07
C SER A 19 19.78 -7.45 -3.45
N SER A 20 20.38 -6.61 -4.28
CA SER A 20 20.91 -5.33 -3.85
C SER A 20 19.80 -4.28 -3.67
N GLU A 21 20.05 -3.27 -2.85
CA GLU A 21 19.15 -2.10 -2.69
C GLU A 21 18.90 -1.41 -4.04
N GLU A 22 19.94 -1.33 -4.89
CA GLU A 22 19.83 -0.74 -6.23
C GLU A 22 18.89 -1.56 -7.16
N GLU A 23 18.93 -2.89 -7.07
CA GLU A 23 18.02 -3.76 -7.81
C GLU A 23 16.59 -3.61 -7.32
N ALA A 24 16.40 -3.52 -5.99
CA ALA A 24 15.10 -3.29 -5.38
C ALA A 24 14.51 -1.94 -5.79
N GLU A 25 15.30 -0.88 -5.77
CA GLU A 25 14.85 0.46 -6.18
C GLU A 25 14.47 0.51 -7.66
N ARG A 26 15.31 -0.02 -8.56
CA ARG A 26 14.98 -0.11 -9.98
C ARG A 26 13.71 -0.93 -10.23
N GLY A 27 13.56 -2.04 -9.52
CA GLY A 27 12.37 -2.88 -9.61
C GLY A 27 11.12 -2.17 -9.11
N LEU A 28 11.20 -1.45 -7.99
CA LEU A 28 10.12 -0.64 -7.46
C LEU A 28 9.66 0.43 -8.46
N LEU A 29 10.58 1.20 -9.04
CA LEU A 29 10.25 2.25 -10.00
C LEU A 29 9.62 1.69 -11.27
N ALA A 30 10.10 0.55 -11.78
CA ALA A 30 9.52 -0.12 -12.94
C ALA A 30 8.10 -0.63 -12.62
N ALA A 31 7.92 -1.33 -11.50
CA ALA A 31 6.61 -1.82 -11.07
C ALA A 31 5.62 -0.69 -10.78
N ALA A 32 6.09 0.44 -10.25
CA ALA A 32 5.27 1.62 -10.01
C ALA A 32 4.74 2.21 -11.33
N ALA A 33 5.60 2.33 -12.35
CA ALA A 33 5.19 2.80 -13.66
C ALA A 33 4.17 1.85 -14.34
N ASP A 34 4.37 0.53 -14.20
CA ASP A 34 3.43 -0.46 -14.73
C ASP A 34 2.08 -0.42 -14.02
N LEU A 35 2.07 -0.27 -12.68
CA LEU A 35 0.82 -0.15 -11.91
C LEU A 35 0.09 1.15 -12.22
N ASP A 36 0.79 2.25 -12.36
CA ASP A 36 0.22 3.54 -12.70
C ASP A 36 -0.46 3.50 -14.07
N ALA A 37 0.24 2.99 -15.08
CA ALA A 37 -0.30 2.80 -16.43
C ALA A 37 -1.50 1.83 -16.45
N PHE A 38 -1.46 0.78 -15.63
CA PHE A 38 -2.59 -0.16 -15.48
C PHE A 38 -3.82 0.55 -14.90
N LEU A 39 -3.64 1.39 -13.88
CA LEU A 39 -4.75 2.14 -13.27
C LEU A 39 -5.39 3.10 -14.27
N ASP A 40 -4.59 3.80 -15.08
CA ASP A 40 -5.09 4.67 -16.13
C ASP A 40 -5.91 3.89 -17.17
N ALA A 41 -5.37 2.77 -17.64
CA ALA A 41 -6.07 1.92 -18.61
C ALA A 41 -7.37 1.35 -18.01
N LEU A 42 -7.34 0.87 -16.76
CA LEU A 42 -8.52 0.33 -16.07
C LEU A 42 -9.63 1.38 -15.93
N MET A 43 -9.27 2.60 -15.50
CA MET A 43 -10.27 3.67 -15.33
C MET A 43 -10.91 4.07 -16.66
N VAL A 44 -10.13 4.08 -17.76
CA VAL A 44 -10.66 4.33 -19.09
C VAL A 44 -11.57 3.18 -19.57
N ASP A 45 -11.11 1.94 -19.44
CA ASP A 45 -11.82 0.77 -19.93
C ASP A 45 -13.15 0.52 -19.20
N GLU A 46 -13.20 0.83 -17.88
CA GLU A 46 -14.38 0.64 -17.03
C GLU A 46 -15.21 1.92 -16.82
N ASP A 47 -14.84 3.03 -17.49
CA ASP A 47 -15.49 4.35 -17.36
C ASP A 47 -15.60 4.81 -15.89
N LEU A 48 -14.48 4.69 -15.15
CA LEU A 48 -14.38 5.04 -13.74
C LEU A 48 -13.65 6.37 -13.55
N LEU A 49 -14.14 7.15 -12.59
CA LEU A 49 -13.44 8.31 -12.07
C LEU A 49 -12.48 7.91 -10.93
N PRO A 50 -11.38 8.63 -10.69
CA PRO A 50 -10.43 8.32 -9.63
C PRO A 50 -11.08 8.18 -8.24
N GLU A 51 -12.04 9.02 -7.90
CA GLU A 51 -12.81 8.96 -6.66
C GLU A 51 -13.74 7.73 -6.53
N GLN A 52 -13.82 6.89 -7.54
CA GLN A 52 -14.53 5.62 -7.54
C GLN A 52 -13.59 4.42 -7.35
N VAL A 53 -12.29 4.67 -7.18
CA VAL A 53 -11.26 3.63 -7.09
C VAL A 53 -10.62 3.63 -5.71
N VAL A 54 -10.61 2.47 -5.04
CA VAL A 54 -9.84 2.24 -3.82
C VAL A 54 -8.75 1.21 -4.12
N LEU A 55 -7.52 1.53 -3.77
CA LEU A 55 -6.42 0.57 -3.87
C LEU A 55 -6.37 -0.30 -2.61
N PHE A 56 -6.48 -1.61 -2.79
CA PHE A 56 -6.36 -2.58 -1.71
C PHE A 56 -5.06 -3.39 -1.89
N GLY A 57 -4.18 -3.33 -0.92
CA GLY A 57 -2.91 -4.03 -0.94
C GLY A 57 -2.71 -4.96 0.27
N PHE A 58 -1.96 -6.03 0.05
CA PHE A 58 -1.42 -6.90 1.10
C PHE A 58 0.09 -7.01 0.94
N SER A 59 0.85 -6.88 2.02
CA SER A 59 2.31 -7.01 2.05
C SER A 59 2.96 -6.09 0.99
N GLN A 60 3.61 -6.65 -0.01
CA GLN A 60 4.23 -5.90 -1.11
C GLN A 60 3.19 -5.11 -1.93
N GLY A 61 1.94 -5.60 -2.06
CA GLY A 61 0.84 -4.87 -2.67
C GLY A 61 0.49 -3.59 -1.90
N THR A 62 0.57 -3.60 -0.56
CA THR A 62 0.46 -2.39 0.27
C THR A 62 1.59 -1.41 -0.02
N MET A 63 2.84 -1.91 -0.13
CA MET A 63 4.00 -1.07 -0.45
C MET A 63 3.80 -0.37 -1.81
N MET A 64 3.30 -1.10 -2.81
CA MET A 64 2.98 -0.55 -4.13
C MET A 64 1.86 0.49 -4.08
N ALA A 65 0.76 0.19 -3.39
CA ALA A 65 -0.38 1.12 -3.27
C ALA A 65 0.03 2.43 -2.58
N LEU A 66 0.79 2.34 -1.47
CA LEU A 66 1.33 3.50 -0.74
C LEU A 66 2.41 4.26 -1.52
N HIS A 67 3.07 3.62 -2.48
CA HIS A 67 4.05 4.28 -3.33
C HIS A 67 3.40 4.99 -4.51
N VAL A 68 2.43 4.37 -5.18
CA VAL A 68 1.81 4.88 -6.41
C VAL A 68 0.72 5.92 -6.12
N ALA A 69 -0.24 5.61 -5.23
CA ALA A 69 -1.39 6.50 -5.02
C ALA A 69 -1.01 7.95 -4.67
N PRO A 70 -0.05 8.21 -3.78
CA PRO A 70 0.36 9.58 -3.47
C PRO A 70 0.99 10.35 -4.64
N ARG A 71 1.58 9.64 -5.61
CA ARG A 71 2.30 10.24 -6.74
C ARG A 71 1.42 10.50 -7.96
N ARG A 72 0.15 10.14 -7.88
CA ARG A 72 -0.86 10.45 -8.90
C ARG A 72 -1.44 11.83 -8.67
N GLU A 73 -1.64 12.60 -9.74
CA GLU A 73 -2.36 13.89 -9.70
C GLU A 73 -3.84 13.67 -9.37
N ASP A 74 -4.43 12.64 -9.99
CA ASP A 74 -5.82 12.26 -9.80
C ASP A 74 -5.94 11.42 -8.52
N GLU A 75 -6.51 12.02 -7.47
CA GLU A 75 -6.66 11.40 -6.16
C GLU A 75 -7.68 10.26 -6.19
N VAL A 76 -7.26 9.05 -5.84
CA VAL A 76 -8.15 7.91 -5.67
C VAL A 76 -8.99 8.04 -4.38
N ALA A 77 -10.13 7.34 -4.28
CA ALA A 77 -11.02 7.38 -3.12
C ALA A 77 -10.33 6.97 -1.80
N GLY A 78 -9.32 6.12 -1.86
CA GLY A 78 -8.56 5.72 -0.69
C GLY A 78 -7.58 4.59 -0.94
N VAL A 79 -6.76 4.33 0.06
CA VAL A 79 -5.82 3.20 0.10
C VAL A 79 -6.09 2.36 1.33
N VAL A 80 -6.23 1.05 1.15
CA VAL A 80 -6.27 0.05 2.23
C VAL A 80 -5.01 -0.80 2.15
N GLY A 81 -4.18 -0.75 3.18
CA GLY A 81 -2.93 -1.47 3.23
C GLY A 81 -2.86 -2.47 4.38
N PHE A 82 -2.80 -3.76 4.06
CA PHE A 82 -2.58 -4.83 5.02
C PHE A 82 -1.12 -5.24 5.10
N SER A 83 -0.58 -5.37 6.32
CA SER A 83 0.72 -6.01 6.60
C SER A 83 1.86 -5.54 5.69
N GLY A 84 1.92 -4.25 5.40
CA GLY A 84 2.93 -3.62 4.57
C GLY A 84 3.58 -2.42 5.25
N ARG A 85 4.34 -1.67 4.49
CA ARG A 85 5.04 -0.46 4.95
C ARG A 85 5.18 0.57 3.84
N LEU A 86 5.35 1.82 4.22
CA LEU A 86 5.74 2.87 3.28
C LEU A 86 7.21 2.69 2.87
N LEU A 87 7.45 2.76 1.57
CA LEU A 87 8.80 2.80 1.01
C LEU A 87 9.20 4.24 0.70
N ARG A 88 10.48 4.57 0.90
CA ARG A 88 11.05 5.89 0.64
C ARG A 88 10.23 7.03 1.30
N PRO A 89 10.00 6.97 2.64
CA PRO A 89 9.33 8.04 3.36
C PRO A 89 10.04 9.40 3.23
N ASP A 90 11.35 9.37 3.01
CA ASP A 90 12.21 10.53 2.79
C ASP A 90 11.84 11.36 1.56
N LEU A 91 11.25 10.75 0.54
CA LEU A 91 10.83 11.41 -0.70
C LEU A 91 9.35 11.80 -0.73
N LEU A 92 8.55 11.24 0.20
CA LEU A 92 7.10 11.34 0.11
C LEU A 92 6.59 12.77 0.07
N ALA A 93 7.12 13.64 0.94
CA ALA A 93 6.65 15.03 1.03
C ALA A 93 6.89 15.83 -0.25
N ASP A 94 8.01 15.55 -0.94
CA ASP A 94 8.40 16.26 -2.16
C ASP A 94 7.72 15.69 -3.42
N GLU A 95 7.42 14.39 -3.40
CA GLU A 95 6.87 13.68 -4.57
C GLU A 95 5.34 13.56 -4.57
N ALA A 96 4.69 13.81 -3.43
CA ALA A 96 3.23 13.66 -3.31
C ALA A 96 2.47 14.71 -4.11
N GLN A 97 1.68 14.25 -5.09
CA GLN A 97 0.76 15.04 -5.90
C GLN A 97 -0.65 15.06 -5.27
N SER A 98 -1.04 13.98 -4.61
CA SER A 98 -2.33 13.82 -3.93
C SER A 98 -2.15 13.22 -2.53
N ARG A 99 -3.21 13.26 -1.71
CA ARG A 99 -3.19 12.74 -0.34
C ARG A 99 -4.46 11.96 -0.02
N PRO A 100 -4.71 10.84 -0.73
CA PRO A 100 -5.91 10.03 -0.51
C PRO A 100 -5.99 9.54 0.93
N PRO A 101 -7.19 9.33 1.48
CA PRO A 101 -7.36 8.67 2.77
C PRO A 101 -6.68 7.30 2.81
N VAL A 102 -6.01 6.98 3.92
CA VAL A 102 -5.27 5.72 4.08
C VAL A 102 -5.77 4.97 5.31
N LEU A 103 -6.11 3.70 5.14
CA LEU A 103 -6.31 2.74 6.22
C LEU A 103 -5.15 1.73 6.25
N LEU A 104 -4.44 1.68 7.35
CA LEU A 104 -3.39 0.70 7.62
C LEU A 104 -3.92 -0.38 8.55
N VAL A 105 -3.77 -1.65 8.18
CA VAL A 105 -4.22 -2.81 8.97
C VAL A 105 -3.05 -3.78 9.13
N HIS A 106 -2.72 -4.17 10.38
CA HIS A 106 -1.54 -4.98 10.63
C HIS A 106 -1.76 -5.96 11.78
N GLY A 107 -1.24 -7.17 11.64
CA GLY A 107 -1.21 -8.16 12.72
C GLY A 107 -0.13 -7.82 13.75
N ASP A 108 -0.45 -7.90 15.04
CA ASP A 108 0.52 -7.63 16.12
C ASP A 108 1.58 -8.73 16.28
N GLY A 109 1.36 -9.89 15.67
CA GLY A 109 2.31 -11.01 15.60
C GLY A 109 3.01 -11.17 14.25
N ASP A 110 2.99 -10.16 13.39
CA ASP A 110 3.61 -10.22 12.05
C ASP A 110 5.15 -10.25 12.18
N ASP A 111 5.75 -11.35 11.73
CA ASP A 111 7.18 -11.61 11.73
C ASP A 111 7.83 -11.51 10.34
N VAL A 112 7.05 -11.25 9.31
CA VAL A 112 7.52 -11.04 7.92
C VAL A 112 7.72 -9.55 7.62
N VAL A 113 6.68 -8.75 7.89
CA VAL A 113 6.77 -7.28 7.93
C VAL A 113 6.48 -6.86 9.36
N PRO A 114 7.48 -6.41 10.13
CA PRO A 114 7.32 -6.14 11.55
C PRO A 114 6.12 -5.22 11.85
N ALA A 115 5.32 -5.55 12.86
CA ALA A 115 4.12 -4.78 13.25
C ALA A 115 4.42 -3.29 13.50
N GLN A 116 5.65 -2.96 13.90
CA GLN A 116 6.14 -1.59 14.07
C GLN A 116 6.11 -0.77 12.76
N SER A 117 6.13 -1.42 11.60
CA SER A 117 6.04 -0.75 10.30
C SER A 117 4.74 0.03 10.11
N MET A 118 3.64 -0.37 10.78
CA MET A 118 2.38 0.34 10.68
C MET A 118 2.41 1.72 11.36
N PRO A 119 2.78 1.87 12.64
CA PRO A 119 2.89 3.19 13.26
C PRO A 119 3.96 4.07 12.59
N GLU A 120 5.09 3.51 12.16
CA GLU A 120 6.11 4.25 11.41
C GLU A 120 5.57 4.79 10.08
N THR A 121 4.79 3.98 9.37
CA THR A 121 4.12 4.41 8.12
C THR A 121 3.09 5.51 8.39
N ALA A 122 2.28 5.37 9.45
CA ALA A 122 1.29 6.37 9.81
C ALA A 122 1.94 7.71 10.18
N GLU A 123 3.02 7.68 10.96
CA GLU A 123 3.79 8.88 11.33
C GLU A 123 4.37 9.57 10.10
N ALA A 124 5.03 8.82 9.21
CA ALA A 124 5.62 9.37 7.98
C ALA A 124 4.56 10.00 7.05
N LEU A 125 3.38 9.39 6.92
CA LEU A 125 2.26 9.97 6.18
C LEU A 125 1.79 11.29 6.82
N GLN A 126 1.63 11.34 8.14
CA GLN A 126 1.21 12.54 8.86
C GLN A 126 2.24 13.66 8.76
N GLU A 127 3.53 13.36 8.87
CA GLU A 127 4.63 14.31 8.67
C GLU A 127 4.65 14.88 7.25
N ALA A 128 4.28 14.07 6.24
CA ALA A 128 4.13 14.51 4.84
C ALA A 128 2.79 15.21 4.56
N GLY A 129 1.97 15.48 5.58
CA GLY A 129 0.77 16.31 5.51
C GLY A 129 -0.55 15.56 5.31
N TRP A 130 -0.58 14.23 5.44
CA TRP A 130 -1.84 13.47 5.45
C TRP A 130 -2.68 13.80 6.68
N LYS A 131 -3.98 14.02 6.48
CA LYS A 131 -4.95 14.26 7.56
C LYS A 131 -5.77 13.02 7.89
N ASP A 132 -6.06 12.21 6.88
CA ASP A 132 -6.94 11.05 6.96
C ASP A 132 -6.12 9.76 6.92
N VAL A 133 -5.46 9.46 8.05
CA VAL A 133 -4.71 8.22 8.28
C VAL A 133 -5.36 7.47 9.43
N TYR A 134 -5.81 6.26 9.14
CA TYR A 134 -6.45 5.36 10.08
C TYR A 134 -5.58 4.12 10.28
N ALA A 135 -5.57 3.55 11.47
CA ALA A 135 -4.81 2.36 11.79
C ALA A 135 -5.64 1.36 12.58
N HIS A 136 -5.53 0.08 12.25
CA HIS A 136 -6.21 -1.01 12.93
C HIS A 136 -5.25 -2.17 13.19
N VAL A 137 -5.23 -2.68 14.43
CA VAL A 137 -4.39 -3.80 14.83
C VAL A 137 -5.23 -5.07 14.88
N MET A 138 -4.89 -6.06 14.06
CA MET A 138 -5.44 -7.42 14.14
C MET A 138 -4.73 -8.20 15.24
N LYS A 139 -5.39 -8.36 16.39
CA LYS A 139 -4.80 -9.00 17.57
C LYS A 139 -4.61 -10.52 17.38
N GLY A 140 -3.42 -11.00 17.71
CA GLY A 140 -3.06 -12.41 17.57
C GLY A 140 -2.87 -12.90 16.15
N THR A 141 -2.84 -11.98 15.19
CA THR A 141 -2.66 -12.29 13.75
C THR A 141 -1.20 -12.07 13.36
N GLY A 142 -0.64 -13.01 12.61
CA GLY A 142 0.69 -12.88 11.98
C GLY A 142 0.61 -12.15 10.63
N HIS A 143 1.43 -12.58 9.67
CA HIS A 143 1.43 -12.03 8.30
C HIS A 143 0.23 -12.56 7.50
N GLY A 144 -0.93 -11.91 7.66
CA GLY A 144 -2.18 -12.37 7.05
C GLY A 144 -3.30 -11.34 7.17
N ILE A 145 -4.46 -11.72 6.68
CA ILE A 145 -5.71 -10.95 6.78
C ILE A 145 -6.70 -11.77 7.60
N ASP A 146 -7.17 -11.22 8.71
CA ASP A 146 -8.20 -11.84 9.52
C ASP A 146 -9.59 -11.23 9.26
N PRO A 147 -10.69 -11.86 9.74
CA PRO A 147 -12.04 -11.36 9.53
C PRO A 147 -12.30 -9.99 10.18
N ASP A 148 -11.65 -9.67 11.29
CA ASP A 148 -11.80 -8.38 11.97
C ASP A 148 -11.18 -7.26 11.12
N GLY A 149 -9.93 -7.41 10.70
CA GLY A 149 -9.26 -6.48 9.80
C GLY A 149 -10.00 -6.30 8.48
N LEU A 150 -10.52 -7.41 7.89
CA LEU A 150 -11.31 -7.34 6.66
C LEU A 150 -12.61 -6.56 6.87
N SER A 151 -13.27 -6.69 8.01
CA SER A 151 -14.51 -5.97 8.32
C SER A 151 -14.27 -4.45 8.40
N VAL A 152 -13.17 -4.04 9.03
CA VAL A 152 -12.75 -2.63 9.10
C VAL A 152 -12.42 -2.08 7.70
N ALA A 153 -11.70 -2.87 6.90
CA ALA A 153 -11.38 -2.49 5.52
C ALA A 153 -12.63 -2.32 4.65
N LEU A 154 -13.59 -3.23 4.75
CA LEU A 154 -14.87 -3.11 4.02
C LEU A 154 -15.66 -1.87 4.44
N ALA A 155 -15.72 -1.56 5.74
CA ALA A 155 -16.38 -0.37 6.24
C ALA A 155 -15.72 0.91 5.69
N PHE A 156 -14.39 0.97 5.72
CA PHE A 156 -13.62 2.09 5.16
C PHE A 156 -13.88 2.25 3.65
N MET A 157 -13.78 1.17 2.88
CA MET A 157 -14.00 1.23 1.42
C MET A 157 -15.41 1.70 1.09
N ARG A 158 -16.43 1.21 1.80
CA ARG A 158 -17.82 1.66 1.61
C ARG A 158 -18.01 3.14 1.93
N ASP A 159 -17.41 3.61 3.02
CA ASP A 159 -17.45 5.03 3.39
C ASP A 159 -16.81 5.91 2.30
N LYS A 160 -15.63 5.54 1.83
CA LYS A 160 -14.89 6.34 0.83
C LYS A 160 -15.51 6.28 -0.58
N LEU A 161 -16.24 5.22 -0.91
CA LEU A 161 -16.96 5.07 -2.17
C LEU A 161 -18.41 5.55 -2.10
N GLY A 162 -18.89 5.99 -0.93
CA GLY A 162 -20.27 6.47 -0.74
C GLY A 162 -21.33 5.36 -0.86
N LEU A 163 -21.01 4.11 -0.44
CA LEU A 163 -21.87 2.93 -0.56
C LEU A 163 -22.56 2.54 0.75
#